data_1c9d7f6eac7e5df5abe979dbf7b7e725
#
_entry.id   1c9d7f6eac7e5df5abe979dbf7b7e725
#
_cell.length_a   1.000
_cell.length_b   1.000
_cell.length_c   1.000
_cell.angle_alpha   90.00
_cell.angle_beta   90.00
_cell.angle_gamma   90.00
#
_symmetry.space_group_name_H-M   'P 1'
#
loop_
_entity.id
_entity.type
_entity.pdbx_description
1 polymer ?
#
loop_
_entity_poly.entity_id
_entity_poly.type
_entity_poly.pdbx_seq_one_letter_code
_entity_poly.pdbx_strand_id
1 'polypeptide(L)'
;MSGKEKTNGSLAMAPRVITIPAASQENTRKLRVAAYARVSSNSEDQKHSFAAQNAYYSKLITGNPDWELADIYADQGITGTSIDKRDDFLRMMEDCRKGRIDRILVKSSSRFARNTKESLEAVRELAALGVSVYFEEQNIDTAQVSGEVLIAMFAALAQRESEAISERMRWS
;
A
#
# COMPACT_ATOMS: atom_id res chain seq x y z
N MET A 1 49.41 76.59 5.36
CA MET A 1 49.79 75.41 4.57
C MET A 1 49.03 74.18 5.05
N SER A 2 48.26 73.77 4.25
CA SER A 2 47.17 72.89 4.28
C SER A 2 47.61 71.42 4.44
N GLY A 3 47.20 70.73 5.51
CA GLY A 3 47.33 69.28 5.71
C GLY A 3 45.95 68.63 5.62
N LYS A 4 45.72 67.86 4.56
CA LYS A 4 44.47 67.10 4.38
C LYS A 4 44.64 65.76 5.10
N GLU A 5 43.86 65.55 6.15
CA GLU A 5 43.63 64.25 6.75
C GLU A 5 42.68 63.46 5.88
N LYS A 6 43.08 62.26 5.47
CA LYS A 6 42.23 61.28 4.83
C LYS A 6 41.70 60.37 5.94
N THR A 7 40.41 60.51 6.23
CA THR A 7 39.68 59.54 7.07
C THR A 7 39.36 58.33 6.22
N ASN A 8 39.97 57.19 6.59
CA ASN A 8 39.65 55.88 6.10
C ASN A 8 38.35 55.38 6.78
N GLY A 9 37.24 55.45 6.12
CA GLY A 9 35.99 54.88 6.55
C GLY A 9 35.99 53.36 6.34
N SER A 10 36.25 52.62 7.42
CA SER A 10 36.04 51.16 7.44
C SER A 10 34.54 50.89 7.51
N LEU A 11 33.96 50.45 6.38
CA LEU A 11 32.59 49.88 6.36
C LEU A 11 32.60 48.52 7.06
N ALA A 12 32.26 48.50 8.34
CA ALA A 12 31.95 47.26 9.03
C ALA A 12 30.65 46.66 8.45
N MET A 13 30.79 45.60 7.69
CA MET A 13 29.64 44.79 7.27
C MET A 13 29.01 44.14 8.51
N ALA A 14 27.79 44.59 8.85
CA ALA A 14 26.99 43.93 9.87
C ALA A 14 26.71 42.47 9.50
N PRO A 15 26.79 41.53 10.43
CA PRO A 15 26.48 40.12 10.14
C PRO A 15 25.01 39.96 9.69
N ARG A 16 24.83 39.39 8.52
CA ARG A 16 23.49 39.10 7.96
C ARG A 16 22.99 37.85 8.66
N VAL A 17 22.10 37.99 9.63
CA VAL A 17 21.40 36.86 10.26
C VAL A 17 20.44 36.30 9.25
N ILE A 18 20.73 35.09 8.70
CA ILE A 18 19.80 34.31 7.91
C ILE A 18 18.94 33.56 8.92
N THR A 19 17.72 34.03 9.13
CA THR A 19 16.72 33.28 9.88
C THR A 19 16.24 32.14 8.96
N ILE A 20 16.72 30.91 9.22
CA ILE A 20 16.17 29.72 8.60
C ILE A 20 14.82 29.52 9.30
N PRO A 21 13.67 29.66 8.59
CA PRO A 21 12.39 29.31 9.18
C PRO A 21 12.48 27.86 9.64
N ALA A 22 12.10 27.59 10.90
CA ALA A 22 11.93 26.22 11.37
C ALA A 22 11.06 25.49 10.31
N ALA A 23 11.56 24.36 9.83
CA ALA A 23 10.78 23.50 8.95
C ALA A 23 9.40 23.38 9.58
N SER A 24 8.37 23.86 8.87
CA SER A 24 6.99 23.67 9.29
C SER A 24 6.89 22.21 9.68
N GLN A 25 6.46 21.92 10.91
CA GLN A 25 6.05 20.57 11.25
C GLN A 25 5.00 20.22 10.19
N GLU A 26 5.42 19.46 9.19
CA GLU A 26 4.48 18.82 8.30
C GLU A 26 3.53 18.11 9.25
N ASN A 27 2.30 18.55 9.24
CA ASN A 27 1.22 17.91 9.94
C ASN A 27 1.10 16.56 9.25
N THR A 28 1.92 15.59 9.70
CA THR A 28 2.03 14.27 9.09
C THR A 28 0.73 13.56 9.38
N ARG A 29 -0.24 13.81 8.49
CA ARG A 29 -1.50 13.10 8.48
C ARG A 29 -1.18 11.61 8.48
N LYS A 30 -1.76 10.88 9.42
CA LYS A 30 -1.65 9.43 9.47
C LYS A 30 -2.08 8.82 8.14
N LEU A 31 -1.38 7.79 7.69
CA LEU A 31 -1.77 7.01 6.53
C LEU A 31 -3.07 6.26 6.84
N ARG A 32 -4.07 6.44 6.00
CA ARG A 32 -5.32 5.68 6.08
C ARG A 32 -5.10 4.32 5.46
N VAL A 33 -5.05 3.33 6.31
CA VAL A 33 -4.69 1.96 5.96
C VAL A 33 -5.94 1.08 5.99
N ALA A 34 -6.17 0.38 4.90
CA ALA A 34 -7.19 -0.65 4.80
C ALA A 34 -6.56 -2.03 4.75
N ALA A 35 -7.32 -3.07 5.07
CA ALA A 35 -6.94 -4.44 4.80
C ALA A 35 -7.93 -5.11 3.86
N TYR A 36 -7.43 -6.00 3.00
CA TYR A 36 -8.26 -6.84 2.15
C TYR A 36 -7.98 -8.32 2.40
N ALA A 37 -9.04 -9.07 2.66
CA ALA A 37 -8.98 -10.48 2.98
C ALA A 37 -9.90 -11.31 2.06
N ARG A 38 -9.51 -12.54 1.78
CA ARG A 38 -10.40 -13.57 1.18
C ARG A 38 -10.52 -14.72 2.16
N VAL A 39 -11.75 -15.02 2.58
CA VAL A 39 -12.06 -16.11 3.49
C VAL A 39 -12.71 -17.28 2.74
N SER A 40 -12.33 -18.52 3.08
CA SER A 40 -12.88 -19.72 2.43
C SER A 40 -14.32 -19.99 2.84
N SER A 41 -15.10 -20.70 1.99
CA SER A 41 -16.56 -20.80 2.08
C SER A 41 -17.14 -21.89 3.01
N ASN A 42 -16.36 -22.50 3.90
CA ASN A 42 -16.90 -23.50 4.86
C ASN A 42 -17.55 -22.82 6.07
N SER A 43 -18.81 -23.09 6.30
CA SER A 43 -19.76 -22.26 7.06
C SER A 43 -19.45 -21.96 8.53
N GLU A 44 -18.76 -22.81 9.28
CA GLU A 44 -18.38 -22.53 10.67
C GLU A 44 -16.97 -22.00 10.81
N ASP A 45 -16.03 -22.52 10.04
CA ASP A 45 -14.65 -22.02 9.96
C ASP A 45 -14.55 -20.59 9.39
N GLN A 46 -15.53 -20.17 8.62
CA GLN A 46 -15.59 -18.82 8.03
C GLN A 46 -15.74 -17.71 9.07
N LYS A 47 -16.69 -17.87 9.99
CA LYS A 47 -16.94 -16.84 11.01
C LYS A 47 -15.71 -16.68 11.92
N HIS A 48 -15.06 -17.79 12.26
CA HIS A 48 -13.84 -17.77 13.04
C HIS A 48 -12.66 -17.20 12.23
N SER A 49 -12.54 -17.57 10.97
CA SER A 49 -11.47 -17.07 10.08
C SER A 49 -11.62 -15.58 9.79
N PHE A 50 -12.83 -15.10 9.52
CA PHE A 50 -13.09 -13.66 9.30
C PHE A 50 -12.82 -12.84 10.57
N ALA A 51 -13.37 -13.29 11.71
CA ALA A 51 -13.17 -12.61 12.99
C ALA A 51 -11.68 -12.56 13.38
N ALA A 52 -10.94 -13.64 13.15
CA ALA A 52 -9.50 -13.70 13.41
C ALA A 52 -8.70 -12.75 12.50
N GLN A 53 -9.02 -12.71 11.20
CA GLN A 53 -8.35 -11.80 10.27
C GLN A 53 -8.68 -10.34 10.57
N ASN A 54 -9.94 -10.04 10.89
CA ASN A 54 -10.37 -8.70 11.29
C ASN A 54 -9.63 -8.24 12.56
N ALA A 55 -9.57 -9.10 13.59
CA ALA A 55 -8.83 -8.80 14.82
C ALA A 55 -7.32 -8.61 14.55
N TYR A 56 -6.73 -9.45 13.68
CA TYR A 56 -5.33 -9.35 13.30
C TYR A 56 -5.03 -8.01 12.63
N TYR A 57 -5.76 -7.65 11.55
CA TYR A 57 -5.51 -6.41 10.82
C TYR A 57 -5.86 -5.17 11.64
N SER A 58 -6.94 -5.21 12.44
CA SER A 58 -7.26 -4.12 13.37
C SER A 58 -6.10 -3.87 14.33
N LYS A 59 -5.59 -4.93 14.97
CA LYS A 59 -4.46 -4.81 15.89
C LYS A 59 -3.18 -4.34 15.21
N LEU A 60 -2.89 -4.86 14.02
CA LEU A 60 -1.70 -4.50 13.26
C LEU A 60 -1.72 -3.01 12.87
N ILE A 61 -2.85 -2.54 12.36
CA ILE A 61 -2.99 -1.16 11.89
C ILE A 61 -3.04 -0.18 13.06
N THR A 62 -3.84 -0.45 14.09
CA THR A 62 -3.96 0.44 15.24
C THR A 62 -2.71 0.43 16.14
N GLY A 63 -1.90 -0.60 16.07
CA GLY A 63 -0.62 -0.68 16.77
C GLY A 63 0.49 0.19 16.15
N ASN A 64 0.30 0.68 14.93
CA ASN A 64 1.24 1.58 14.29
C ASN A 64 0.81 3.05 14.51
N PRO A 65 1.67 3.89 15.14
CA PRO A 65 1.31 5.28 15.46
C PRO A 65 1.08 6.16 14.24
N ASP A 66 1.67 5.80 13.08
CA ASP A 66 1.59 6.56 11.83
C ASP A 66 0.40 6.15 10.96
N TRP A 67 -0.38 5.15 11.39
CA TRP A 67 -1.49 4.60 10.64
C TRP A 67 -2.83 4.89 11.30
N GLU A 68 -3.85 5.02 10.46
CA GLU A 68 -5.25 5.11 10.84
C GLU A 68 -6.02 4.01 10.10
N LEU A 69 -6.84 3.26 10.80
CA LEU A 69 -7.67 2.23 10.20
C LEU A 69 -8.78 2.86 9.37
N ALA A 70 -8.72 2.68 8.05
CA ALA A 70 -9.77 3.13 7.14
C ALA A 70 -10.95 2.16 7.13
N ASP A 71 -10.72 0.90 6.76
CA ASP A 71 -11.73 -0.18 6.76
C ASP A 71 -11.03 -1.56 6.60
N ILE A 72 -11.81 -2.63 6.83
CA ILE A 72 -11.39 -4.01 6.52
C ILE A 72 -12.42 -4.61 5.57
N TYR A 73 -11.95 -4.95 4.38
CA TYR A 73 -12.75 -5.52 3.30
C TYR A 73 -12.53 -7.03 3.24
N ALA A 74 -13.61 -7.80 3.13
CA ALA A 74 -13.48 -9.24 3.08
C ALA A 74 -14.50 -9.90 2.17
N ASP A 75 -13.99 -10.52 1.11
CA ASP A 75 -14.81 -11.32 0.20
C ASP A 75 -14.76 -12.81 0.56
N GLN A 76 -15.86 -13.48 0.31
CA GLN A 76 -15.92 -14.92 0.45
C GLN A 76 -15.32 -15.58 -0.79
N GLY A 77 -14.28 -16.38 -0.60
CA GLY A 77 -13.75 -17.24 -1.65
C GLY A 77 -14.66 -18.45 -1.81
N ILE A 78 -15.43 -18.52 -2.89
CA ILE A 78 -16.30 -19.64 -3.17
C ILE A 78 -15.49 -20.71 -3.90
N THR A 79 -15.49 -21.94 -3.37
CA THR A 79 -14.99 -23.14 -4.05
C THR A 79 -16.12 -23.71 -4.89
N GLY A 80 -15.93 -23.79 -6.20
CA GLY A 80 -16.89 -24.38 -7.13
C GLY A 80 -17.56 -23.38 -8.07
N THR A 81 -18.61 -23.78 -8.73
CA THR A 81 -19.28 -23.16 -9.89
C THR A 81 -20.01 -21.84 -9.66
N SER A 82 -19.89 -21.24 -8.48
CA SER A 82 -20.54 -19.97 -8.15
C SER A 82 -19.73 -18.78 -8.63
N ILE A 83 -20.39 -17.79 -9.22
CA ILE A 83 -19.77 -16.51 -9.60
C ILE A 83 -19.21 -15.88 -8.35
N ASP A 84 -17.88 -15.80 -8.28
CA ASP A 84 -17.14 -15.21 -7.19
C ASP A 84 -17.47 -13.70 -7.11
N LYS A 85 -18.40 -13.36 -6.23
CA LYS A 85 -18.78 -11.96 -5.99
C LYS A 85 -17.68 -11.31 -5.17
N ARG A 86 -17.07 -10.30 -5.74
CA ARG A 86 -16.02 -9.51 -5.09
C ARG A 86 -16.54 -8.11 -4.72
N ASP A 87 -17.71 -8.11 -4.07
CA ASP A 87 -18.40 -6.86 -3.75
C ASP A 87 -17.52 -5.96 -2.84
N ASP A 88 -16.82 -6.55 -1.89
CA ASP A 88 -15.93 -5.82 -0.99
C ASP A 88 -14.62 -5.36 -1.68
N PHE A 89 -14.07 -6.14 -2.61
CA PHE A 89 -12.95 -5.67 -3.42
C PHE A 89 -13.35 -4.46 -4.28
N LEU A 90 -14.52 -4.52 -4.92
CA LEU A 90 -15.02 -3.41 -5.73
C LEU A 90 -15.29 -2.17 -4.86
N ARG A 91 -15.85 -2.36 -3.66
CA ARG A 91 -16.06 -1.29 -2.67
C ARG A 91 -14.73 -0.66 -2.24
N MET A 92 -13.73 -1.48 -1.98
CA MET A 92 -12.37 -1.02 -1.66
C MET A 92 -11.78 -0.17 -2.78
N MET A 93 -11.86 -0.65 -4.03
CA MET A 93 -11.37 0.10 -5.20
C MET A 93 -12.08 1.44 -5.35
N GLU A 94 -13.40 1.47 -5.13
CA GLU A 94 -14.17 2.71 -5.15
C GLU A 94 -13.76 3.69 -4.04
N ASP A 95 -13.48 3.19 -2.83
CA ASP A 95 -12.99 4.03 -1.74
C ASP A 95 -11.56 4.55 -1.99
N CYS A 96 -10.72 3.79 -2.71
CA CYS A 96 -9.43 4.26 -3.20
C CYS A 96 -9.60 5.40 -4.22
N ARG A 97 -10.53 5.26 -5.20
CA ARG A 97 -10.84 6.31 -6.18
C ARG A 97 -11.35 7.59 -5.53
N LYS A 98 -12.10 7.46 -4.42
CA LYS A 98 -12.56 8.59 -3.60
C LYS A 98 -11.48 9.19 -2.71
N GLY A 99 -10.26 8.66 -2.76
CA GLY A 99 -9.15 9.14 -1.95
C GLY A 99 -9.34 8.91 -0.46
N ARG A 100 -10.00 7.82 -0.04
CA ARG A 100 -10.25 7.46 1.36
C ARG A 100 -9.18 6.56 1.94
N ILE A 101 -8.39 5.92 1.10
CA ILE A 101 -7.37 4.93 1.45
C ILE A 101 -6.04 5.37 0.86
N ASP A 102 -4.98 5.27 1.64
CA ASP A 102 -3.62 5.59 1.22
C ASP A 102 -2.77 4.30 1.07
N ARG A 103 -3.14 3.23 1.79
CA ARG A 103 -2.42 1.95 1.80
C ARG A 103 -3.36 0.77 2.01
N ILE A 104 -3.10 -0.33 1.32
CA ILE A 104 -3.83 -1.59 1.47
C ILE A 104 -2.87 -2.68 1.95
N LEU A 105 -3.25 -3.41 3.00
CA LEU A 105 -2.58 -4.62 3.48
C LEU A 105 -3.30 -5.84 2.93
N VAL A 106 -2.54 -6.78 2.37
CA VAL A 106 -3.07 -8.03 1.82
C VAL A 106 -2.15 -9.16 2.23
N LYS A 107 -2.69 -10.29 2.63
CA LYS A 107 -1.89 -11.45 3.03
C LYS A 107 -0.95 -11.92 1.92
N SER A 108 -1.46 -12.04 0.68
CA SER A 108 -0.67 -12.46 -0.48
C SER A 108 -1.30 -11.99 -1.79
N SER A 109 -0.50 -11.98 -2.85
CA SER A 109 -0.96 -11.62 -4.20
C SER A 109 -2.07 -12.56 -4.71
N SER A 110 -2.04 -13.84 -4.35
CA SER A 110 -3.07 -14.83 -4.69
C SER A 110 -4.43 -14.57 -3.99
N ARG A 111 -4.41 -13.81 -2.89
CA ARG A 111 -5.62 -13.36 -2.19
C ARG A 111 -6.14 -12.03 -2.73
N PHE A 112 -5.27 -11.24 -3.36
CA PHE A 112 -5.62 -9.92 -3.87
C PHE A 112 -6.48 -9.99 -5.13
N ALA A 113 -6.14 -10.87 -6.08
CA ALA A 113 -6.90 -11.02 -7.32
C ALA A 113 -7.05 -12.50 -7.72
N ARG A 114 -7.85 -12.76 -8.74
CA ARG A 114 -8.14 -14.12 -9.25
C ARG A 114 -6.99 -14.70 -10.05
N ASN A 115 -6.26 -13.84 -10.69
CA ASN A 115 -5.12 -14.18 -11.53
C ASN A 115 -4.10 -13.04 -11.55
N THR A 116 -2.94 -13.33 -12.03
CA THR A 116 -1.81 -12.40 -12.08
C THR A 116 -2.10 -11.15 -12.92
N LYS A 117 -2.84 -11.28 -14.03
CA LYS A 117 -3.20 -10.14 -14.89
C LYS A 117 -4.07 -9.14 -14.13
N GLU A 118 -5.14 -9.63 -13.49
CA GLU A 118 -6.04 -8.81 -12.68
C GLU A 118 -5.30 -8.14 -11.51
N SER A 119 -4.37 -8.87 -10.86
CA SER A 119 -3.53 -8.30 -9.81
C SER A 119 -2.68 -7.13 -10.31
N LEU A 120 -2.04 -7.30 -11.47
CA LEU A 120 -1.18 -6.26 -12.05
C LEU A 120 -1.99 -5.04 -12.48
N GLU A 121 -3.16 -5.24 -13.09
CA GLU A 121 -4.05 -4.14 -13.48
C GLU A 121 -4.53 -3.34 -12.26
N ALA A 122 -4.98 -4.04 -11.20
CA ALA A 122 -5.41 -3.39 -9.97
C ALA A 122 -4.27 -2.63 -9.27
N VAL A 123 -3.07 -3.21 -9.18
CA VAL A 123 -1.91 -2.54 -8.57
C VAL A 123 -1.51 -1.30 -9.38
N ARG A 124 -1.56 -1.35 -10.71
CA ARG A 124 -1.29 -0.17 -11.55
C ARG A 124 -2.31 0.93 -11.36
N GLU A 125 -3.59 0.59 -11.29
CA GLU A 125 -4.65 1.56 -11.00
C GLU A 125 -4.44 2.21 -9.64
N LEU A 126 -4.17 1.41 -8.60
CA LEU A 126 -3.92 1.91 -7.25
C LEU A 126 -2.68 2.81 -7.20
N ALA A 127 -1.60 2.45 -7.88
CA ALA A 127 -0.40 3.28 -7.98
C ALA A 127 -0.69 4.63 -8.64
N ALA A 128 -1.54 4.67 -9.69
CA ALA A 128 -1.97 5.91 -10.34
C ALA A 128 -2.82 6.78 -9.40
N LEU A 129 -3.53 6.19 -8.45
CA LEU A 129 -4.30 6.89 -7.40
C LEU A 129 -3.43 7.30 -6.19
N GLY A 130 -2.14 6.96 -6.18
CA GLY A 130 -1.24 7.19 -5.05
C GLY A 130 -1.46 6.24 -3.87
N VAL A 131 -2.12 5.10 -4.11
CA VAL A 131 -2.38 4.06 -3.09
C VAL A 131 -1.35 2.95 -3.22
N SER A 132 -0.69 2.61 -2.12
CA SER A 132 0.25 1.49 -2.06
C SER A 132 -0.42 0.19 -1.62
N VAL A 133 0.14 -0.95 -2.07
CA VAL A 133 -0.27 -2.29 -1.61
C VAL A 133 0.92 -2.99 -0.98
N TYR A 134 0.71 -3.56 0.20
CA TYR A 134 1.70 -4.39 0.87
C TYR A 134 1.23 -5.85 0.91
N PHE A 135 2.01 -6.71 0.27
CA PHE A 135 1.80 -8.16 0.25
C PHE A 135 2.65 -8.81 1.34
N GLU A 136 2.02 -9.23 2.43
CA GLU A 136 2.71 -9.71 3.64
C GLU A 136 3.56 -10.96 3.39
N GLU A 137 3.01 -12.01 2.75
CA GLU A 137 3.72 -13.26 2.49
C GLU A 137 4.93 -13.09 1.56
N GLN A 138 4.85 -12.16 0.62
CA GLN A 138 5.94 -11.85 -0.29
C GLN A 138 6.89 -10.79 0.26
N ASN A 139 6.51 -10.11 1.34
CA ASN A 139 7.20 -8.95 1.89
C ASN A 139 7.47 -7.86 0.84
N ILE A 140 6.46 -7.54 0.04
CA ILE A 140 6.56 -6.59 -1.06
C ILE A 140 5.65 -5.40 -0.81
N ASP A 141 6.26 -4.22 -0.83
CA ASP A 141 5.59 -2.93 -0.77
C ASP A 141 5.65 -2.25 -2.13
N THR A 142 4.50 -2.06 -2.77
CA THR A 142 4.44 -1.44 -4.10
C THR A 142 4.89 0.03 -4.11
N ALA A 143 4.96 0.70 -2.95
CA ALA A 143 5.53 2.04 -2.82
C ALA A 143 7.06 2.05 -2.93
N GLN A 144 7.72 0.92 -2.65
CA GLN A 144 9.19 0.82 -2.58
C GLN A 144 9.82 0.14 -3.79
N VAL A 145 9.01 -0.43 -4.69
CA VAL A 145 9.49 -1.15 -5.87
C VAL A 145 9.09 -0.42 -7.15
N SER A 146 9.97 -0.46 -8.15
CA SER A 146 9.66 0.11 -9.47
C SER A 146 8.57 -0.70 -10.18
N GLY A 147 7.87 -0.07 -11.13
CA GLY A 147 6.87 -0.74 -11.95
C GLY A 147 7.43 -1.95 -12.72
N GLU A 148 8.70 -1.90 -13.13
CA GLU A 148 9.40 -2.98 -13.82
C GLU A 148 9.58 -4.20 -12.91
N VAL A 149 9.99 -3.98 -11.64
CA VAL A 149 10.13 -5.04 -10.63
C VAL A 149 8.77 -5.67 -10.35
N LEU A 150 7.71 -4.88 -10.23
CA LEU A 150 6.34 -5.38 -10.06
C LEU A 150 5.92 -6.27 -11.23
N ILE A 151 6.17 -5.85 -12.47
CA ILE A 151 5.86 -6.65 -13.66
C ILE A 151 6.63 -7.96 -13.65
N ALA A 152 7.93 -7.93 -13.38
CA ALA A 152 8.77 -9.13 -13.32
C ALA A 152 8.30 -10.10 -12.23
N MET A 153 7.95 -9.59 -11.07
CA MET A 153 7.41 -10.39 -9.97
C MET A 153 6.09 -11.06 -10.33
N PHE A 154 5.14 -10.29 -10.87
CA PHE A 154 3.85 -10.86 -11.28
C PHE A 154 3.99 -11.86 -12.43
N ALA A 155 4.93 -11.66 -13.36
CA ALA A 155 5.25 -12.63 -14.40
C ALA A 155 5.79 -13.94 -13.82
N ALA A 156 6.69 -13.87 -12.83
CA ALA A 156 7.22 -15.05 -12.15
C ALA A 156 6.14 -15.80 -11.36
N LEU A 157 5.20 -15.09 -10.73
CA LEU A 157 4.06 -15.70 -10.05
C LEU A 157 3.11 -16.40 -11.04
N ALA A 158 2.82 -15.80 -12.19
CA ALA A 158 2.01 -16.40 -13.25
C ALA A 158 2.63 -17.70 -13.78
N GLN A 159 3.95 -17.71 -13.96
CA GLN A 159 4.65 -18.92 -14.41
C GLN A 159 4.51 -20.05 -13.39
N ARG A 160 4.72 -19.78 -12.10
CA ARG A 160 4.54 -20.78 -11.03
C ARG A 160 3.12 -21.32 -10.96
N GLU A 161 2.11 -20.49 -11.10
CA GLU A 161 0.71 -20.91 -11.15
C GLU A 161 0.46 -21.86 -12.33
N SER A 162 0.98 -21.54 -13.51
CA SER A 162 0.89 -22.35 -14.72
C SER A 162 1.59 -23.72 -14.58
N GLU A 163 2.79 -23.74 -14.01
CA GLU A 163 3.55 -24.97 -13.73
C GLU A 163 2.81 -25.87 -12.74
N ALA A 164 2.27 -25.31 -11.65
CA ALA A 164 1.51 -26.08 -10.66
C ALA A 164 0.22 -26.70 -11.23
N ILE A 165 -0.47 -25.99 -12.15
CA ILE A 165 -1.63 -26.54 -12.87
C ILE A 165 -1.20 -27.68 -13.79
N SER A 166 -0.10 -27.53 -14.52
CA SER A 166 0.43 -28.54 -15.43
C SER A 166 0.86 -29.80 -14.70
N GLU A 167 1.50 -29.68 -13.53
CA GLU A 167 1.84 -30.82 -12.68
C GLU A 167 0.61 -31.57 -12.18
N ARG A 168 -0.41 -30.87 -11.69
CA ARG A 168 -1.66 -31.52 -11.25
C ARG A 168 -2.33 -32.30 -12.36
N MET A 169 -2.35 -31.77 -13.60
CA MET A 169 -2.91 -32.48 -14.76
C MET A 169 -2.12 -33.73 -15.18
N ARG A 170 -0.81 -33.80 -14.89
CA ARG A 170 0.02 -34.97 -15.17
C ARG A 170 -0.21 -36.14 -14.20
N TRP A 171 -0.69 -35.83 -12.99
CA TRP A 171 -0.90 -36.81 -11.93
C TRP A 171 -2.38 -37.26 -11.78
N SER A 172 -3.28 -36.75 -12.63
CA SER A 172 -4.69 -37.16 -12.77
C SER A 172 -4.88 -38.15 -13.91
#